data_97074f4b2e6ffe9c1c88c5e17ea08358
#
_entry.id   97074f4b2e6ffe9c1c88c5e17ea08358
#
_cell.length_a   1.000
_cell.length_b   1.000
_cell.length_c   1.000
_cell.angle_alpha   90.00
_cell.angle_beta   90.00
_cell.angle_gamma   90.00
#
_symmetry.space_group_name_H-M   'P 1'
#
loop_
_entity.id
_entity.type
_entity.pdbx_description
1 polymer ?
#
loop_
_entity_poly.entity_id
_entity_poly.type
_entity_poly.pdbx_seq_one_letter_code
_entity_poly.pdbx_strand_id
1 'polypeptide(L)'
;MIRAATLSLLLASGGAQAAALACHVTYGGETKTLRTPQLNSAQAAYAVTPAAFGSYFLFRPIFEPGAVKLYTYYDHPAGPVLIHQVSFPHPAATRSQGRFGFSGEQRVYEPMRDSELEYWCEVTR
;
A
#
# COMPACT_ATOMS: atom_id res chain seq x y z
N MET A 1 54.84 31.00 6.45
CA MET A 1 54.01 29.94 7.05
C MET A 1 52.68 29.88 6.31
N ILE A 2 52.50 28.85 5.51
CA ILE A 2 51.25 28.63 4.73
C ILE A 2 50.36 27.73 5.62
N ARG A 3 49.24 28.25 6.10
CA ARG A 3 48.22 27.42 6.76
C ARG A 3 47.31 26.85 5.69
N ALA A 4 47.43 25.55 5.47
CA ALA A 4 46.49 24.83 4.62
C ALA A 4 45.17 24.67 5.38
N ALA A 5 44.13 25.38 4.96
CA ALA A 5 42.77 25.14 5.43
C ALA A 5 42.24 23.92 4.68
N THR A 6 42.15 22.80 5.39
CA THR A 6 41.46 21.62 4.88
C THR A 6 39.95 21.89 4.92
N LEU A 7 39.39 22.12 3.74
CA LEU A 7 37.95 22.22 3.55
C LEU A 7 37.39 20.80 3.60
N SER A 8 36.80 20.40 4.75
CA SER A 8 36.09 19.14 4.87
C SER A 8 34.75 19.27 4.13
N LEU A 9 34.70 18.67 2.94
CA LEU A 9 33.45 18.55 2.19
C LEU A 9 32.60 17.49 2.88
N LEU A 10 31.63 17.93 3.68
CA LEU A 10 30.58 17.05 4.21
C LEU A 10 29.65 16.71 3.05
N LEU A 11 29.87 15.55 2.45
CA LEU A 11 28.89 14.92 1.55
C LEU A 11 27.69 14.51 2.37
N ALA A 12 26.66 15.37 2.41
CA ALA A 12 25.34 14.95 2.87
C ALA A 12 24.79 13.97 1.84
N SER A 13 24.92 12.67 2.12
CA SER A 13 24.22 11.64 1.35
C SER A 13 22.74 11.73 1.71
N GLY A 14 21.99 12.58 0.97
CA GLY A 14 20.54 12.56 0.99
C GLY A 14 20.09 11.25 0.38
N GLY A 15 19.79 10.21 1.21
CA GLY A 15 19.21 8.98 0.74
C GLY A 15 17.85 9.28 0.13
N ALA A 16 17.68 8.99 -1.17
CA ALA A 16 16.38 9.00 -1.80
C ALA A 16 15.51 7.98 -1.07
N GLN A 17 14.42 8.41 -0.43
CA GLN A 17 13.48 7.49 0.18
C GLN A 17 12.80 6.68 -0.92
N ALA A 18 12.80 5.35 -0.76
CA ALA A 18 12.08 4.46 -1.65
C ALA A 18 10.58 4.78 -1.61
N ALA A 19 9.92 4.69 -2.75
CA ALA A 19 8.48 4.83 -2.84
C ALA A 19 7.79 3.76 -1.99
N ALA A 20 6.74 4.14 -1.30
CA ALA A 20 5.89 3.25 -0.53
C ALA A 20 4.44 3.44 -0.92
N LEU A 21 3.70 2.34 -0.92
CA LEU A 21 2.26 2.36 -1.05
C LEU A 21 1.66 2.60 0.34
N ALA A 22 0.83 3.62 0.48
CA ALA A 22 0.09 3.88 1.70
C ALA A 22 -1.41 3.68 1.43
N CYS A 23 -2.01 2.70 2.08
CA CYS A 23 -3.44 2.43 2.01
C CYS A 23 -4.11 2.80 3.32
N HIS A 24 -5.10 3.68 3.23
CA HIS A 24 -5.89 4.14 4.37
C HIS A 24 -7.17 3.32 4.41
N VAL A 25 -7.26 2.43 5.40
CA VAL A 25 -8.33 1.44 5.48
C VAL A 25 -9.21 1.73 6.67
N THR A 26 -10.51 1.88 6.43
CA THR A 26 -11.51 2.19 7.46
C THR A 26 -12.44 1.01 7.65
N TYR A 27 -12.53 0.57 8.89
CA TYR A 27 -13.46 -0.48 9.32
C TYR A 27 -13.97 -0.17 10.72
N GLY A 28 -15.28 -0.25 10.92
CA GLY A 28 -15.88 -0.02 12.23
C GLY A 28 -15.63 1.39 12.78
N GLY A 29 -15.53 2.41 11.90
CA GLY A 29 -15.29 3.79 12.29
C GLY A 29 -13.83 4.12 12.59
N GLU A 30 -12.92 3.17 12.47
CA GLU A 30 -11.49 3.35 12.72
C GLU A 30 -10.71 3.25 11.41
N THR A 31 -9.80 4.19 11.17
CA THR A 31 -8.93 4.20 10.00
C THR A 31 -7.51 3.83 10.39
N LYS A 32 -6.94 2.83 9.71
CA LYS A 32 -5.54 2.43 9.84
C LYS A 32 -4.83 2.64 8.52
N THR A 33 -3.59 3.12 8.57
CA THR A 33 -2.76 3.27 7.39
C THR A 33 -1.78 2.10 7.31
N LEU A 34 -1.84 1.36 6.21
CA LEU A 34 -0.90 0.29 5.89
C LEU A 34 0.14 0.85 4.92
N ARG A 35 1.41 0.78 5.30
CA ARG A 35 2.51 1.18 4.43
C ARG A 35 3.20 -0.07 3.89
N THR A 36 3.26 -0.15 2.57
CA THR A 36 3.80 -1.32 1.87
C THR A 36 4.96 -0.87 1.00
N PRO A 37 6.18 -1.39 1.24
CA PRO A 37 7.32 -1.07 0.38
C PRO A 37 7.15 -1.71 -0.98
N GLN A 38 7.78 -1.09 -2.00
CA GLN A 38 7.80 -1.68 -3.33
C GLN A 38 8.62 -2.97 -3.33
N LEU A 39 8.05 -4.03 -3.89
CA LEU A 39 8.71 -5.32 -4.05
C LEU A 39 9.72 -5.26 -5.20
N ASN A 40 10.76 -6.11 -5.14
CA ASN A 40 11.76 -6.21 -6.18
C ASN A 40 11.30 -7.01 -7.41
N SER A 41 10.26 -7.82 -7.25
CA SER A 41 9.71 -8.66 -8.32
C SER A 41 8.25 -8.98 -8.07
N ALA A 42 7.54 -9.35 -9.14
CA ALA A 42 6.15 -9.82 -9.03
C ALA A 42 6.03 -11.12 -8.22
N GLN A 43 7.05 -11.98 -8.25
CA GLN A 43 7.05 -13.24 -7.49
C GLN A 43 7.09 -13.02 -5.99
N ALA A 44 7.71 -11.94 -5.51
CA ALA A 44 7.74 -11.60 -4.09
C ALA A 44 6.34 -11.34 -3.52
N ALA A 45 5.34 -11.05 -4.36
CA ALA A 45 3.96 -10.85 -3.94
C ALA A 45 3.34 -12.07 -3.24
N TYR A 46 3.77 -13.29 -3.61
CA TYR A 46 3.25 -14.51 -2.99
C TYR A 46 3.58 -14.64 -1.50
N ALA A 47 4.60 -13.95 -1.03
CA ALA A 47 4.99 -13.96 0.38
C ALA A 47 4.30 -12.89 1.23
N VAL A 48 3.50 -12.01 0.62
CA VAL A 48 2.82 -10.93 1.34
C VAL A 48 1.60 -11.47 2.07
N THR A 49 1.61 -11.32 3.39
CA THR A 49 0.51 -11.75 4.26
C THR A 49 -0.57 -10.66 4.31
N PRO A 50 -1.86 -11.02 4.18
CA PRO A 50 -2.94 -10.05 4.33
C PRO A 50 -3.07 -9.54 5.76
N ALA A 51 -3.52 -8.29 5.90
CA ALA A 51 -3.86 -7.68 7.18
C ALA A 51 -5.34 -7.92 7.49
N ALA A 52 -5.64 -8.24 8.75
CA ALA A 52 -7.01 -8.48 9.21
C ALA A 52 -7.69 -7.18 9.66
N PHE A 53 -8.95 -7.02 9.29
CA PHE A 53 -9.83 -5.94 9.73
C PHE A 53 -11.13 -6.53 10.27
N GLY A 54 -11.29 -6.43 11.59
CA GLY A 54 -12.37 -7.13 12.28
C GLY A 54 -12.23 -8.64 12.11
N SER A 55 -13.38 -9.33 12.13
CA SER A 55 -13.42 -10.80 11.99
C SER A 55 -13.73 -11.27 10.56
N TYR A 56 -14.02 -10.33 9.65
CA TYR A 56 -14.57 -10.69 8.34
C TYR A 56 -13.73 -10.28 7.14
N PHE A 57 -12.78 -9.37 7.29
CA PHE A 57 -11.99 -8.88 6.18
C PHE A 57 -10.50 -9.16 6.31
N LEU A 58 -9.91 -9.53 5.19
CA LEU A 58 -8.46 -9.53 4.99
C LEU A 58 -8.16 -8.60 3.82
N PHE A 59 -7.16 -7.75 3.98
CA PHE A 59 -6.74 -6.81 2.95
C PHE A 59 -5.25 -7.00 2.64
N ARG A 60 -4.94 -7.20 1.35
CA ARG A 60 -3.57 -7.48 0.90
C ARG A 60 -3.17 -6.51 -0.21
N PRO A 61 -2.51 -5.40 0.13
CA PRO A 61 -1.93 -4.48 -0.85
C PRO A 61 -0.60 -5.03 -1.36
N ILE A 62 -0.42 -5.02 -2.67
CA ILE A 62 0.78 -5.49 -3.34
C ILE A 62 1.34 -4.34 -4.18
N PHE A 63 2.60 -3.99 -3.94
CA PHE A 63 3.30 -2.98 -4.71
C PHE A 63 4.44 -3.63 -5.50
N GLU A 64 4.14 -4.05 -6.72
CA GLU A 64 5.10 -4.63 -7.66
C GLU A 64 5.86 -3.53 -8.40
N PRO A 65 6.96 -3.86 -9.11
CA PRO A 65 7.69 -2.86 -9.90
C PRO A 65 6.82 -2.15 -10.95
N GLY A 66 5.89 -2.85 -11.57
CA GLY A 66 5.06 -2.32 -12.65
C GLY A 66 3.57 -2.21 -12.35
N ALA A 67 3.15 -2.50 -11.13
CA ALA A 67 1.73 -2.47 -10.78
C ALA A 67 1.50 -2.35 -9.29
N VAL A 68 0.36 -1.74 -8.95
CA VAL A 68 -0.25 -1.88 -7.62
C VAL A 68 -1.46 -2.77 -7.77
N LYS A 69 -1.55 -3.80 -6.94
CA LYS A 69 -2.67 -4.74 -6.91
C LYS A 69 -3.25 -4.78 -5.50
N LEU A 70 -4.54 -4.57 -5.40
CA LEU A 70 -5.24 -4.48 -4.12
C LEU A 70 -6.26 -5.60 -4.04
N TYR A 71 -6.08 -6.48 -3.06
CA TYR A 71 -6.93 -7.65 -2.86
C TYR A 71 -7.69 -7.53 -1.54
N THR A 72 -8.99 -7.76 -1.57
CA THR A 72 -9.81 -7.85 -0.37
C THR A 72 -10.48 -9.22 -0.32
N TYR A 73 -10.36 -9.88 0.82
CA TYR A 73 -10.92 -11.21 1.05
C TYR A 73 -11.97 -11.15 2.15
N TYR A 74 -12.98 -12.00 2.02
CA TYR A 74 -13.81 -12.40 3.13
C TYR A 74 -13.07 -13.50 3.91
N ASP A 75 -12.91 -13.30 5.20
CA ASP A 75 -12.24 -14.28 6.08
C ASP A 75 -13.23 -15.37 6.49
N HIS A 76 -13.48 -16.29 5.55
CA HIS A 76 -14.36 -17.42 5.77
C HIS A 76 -13.69 -18.48 6.66
N PRO A 77 -14.47 -19.17 7.55
CA PRO A 77 -13.88 -20.22 8.41
C PRO A 77 -13.16 -21.34 7.65
N ALA A 78 -13.57 -21.65 6.42
CA ALA A 78 -12.93 -22.65 5.57
C ALA A 78 -11.74 -22.13 4.78
N GLY A 79 -11.41 -20.84 4.91
CA GLY A 79 -10.31 -20.18 4.23
C GLY A 79 -10.74 -18.89 3.53
N PRO A 80 -9.79 -17.98 3.25
CA PRO A 80 -10.09 -16.68 2.65
C PRO A 80 -10.75 -16.83 1.27
N VAL A 81 -11.75 -16.01 1.02
CA VAL A 81 -12.45 -15.93 -0.28
C VAL A 81 -12.23 -14.54 -0.86
N LEU A 82 -11.67 -14.47 -2.07
CA LEU A 82 -11.48 -13.20 -2.76
C LEU A 82 -12.83 -12.60 -3.12
N ILE A 83 -13.10 -11.38 -2.65
CA ILE A 83 -14.35 -10.66 -2.92
C ILE A 83 -14.15 -9.39 -3.73
N HIS A 84 -12.93 -8.84 -3.76
CA HIS A 84 -12.63 -7.65 -4.55
C HIS A 84 -11.15 -7.61 -4.93
N GLN A 85 -10.87 -7.21 -6.18
CA GLN A 85 -9.51 -7.01 -6.66
C GLN A 85 -9.49 -5.87 -7.66
N VAL A 86 -8.50 -5.00 -7.54
CA VAL A 86 -8.26 -3.93 -8.51
C VAL A 86 -6.75 -3.79 -8.74
N SER A 87 -6.38 -3.50 -9.98
CA SER A 87 -4.98 -3.32 -10.39
C SER A 87 -4.80 -1.97 -11.06
N PHE A 88 -3.65 -1.34 -10.78
CA PHE A 88 -3.25 -0.06 -11.35
C PHE A 88 -1.84 -0.19 -11.93
N PRO A 89 -1.62 0.11 -13.22
CA PRO A 89 -0.27 0.19 -13.75
C PRO A 89 0.58 1.23 -13.00
N HIS A 90 1.77 0.84 -12.60
CA HIS A 90 2.71 1.75 -11.94
C HIS A 90 3.90 2.05 -12.87
N PRO A 91 4.31 3.31 -13.01
CA PRO A 91 3.80 4.53 -12.38
C PRO A 91 2.67 5.23 -13.17
N ALA A 92 2.24 4.71 -14.30
CA ALA A 92 1.32 5.39 -15.21
C ALA A 92 -0.01 5.79 -14.55
N ALA A 93 -0.59 4.93 -13.71
CA ALA A 93 -1.88 5.17 -13.06
C ALA A 93 -1.77 5.49 -11.56
N THR A 94 -0.56 5.54 -10.98
CA THR A 94 -0.37 5.76 -9.54
C THR A 94 0.18 7.14 -9.20
N ARG A 95 0.29 8.03 -10.17
CA ARG A 95 0.82 9.40 -9.99
C ARG A 95 -0.21 10.37 -9.43
N SER A 96 -1.48 10.07 -9.54
CA SER A 96 -2.54 10.95 -9.08
C SER A 96 -2.44 11.16 -7.56
N GLN A 97 -2.54 12.42 -7.15
CA GLN A 97 -2.51 12.84 -5.75
C GLN A 97 -3.83 13.55 -5.38
N GLY A 98 -4.94 13.06 -5.91
CA GLY A 98 -6.26 13.54 -5.57
C GLY A 98 -6.62 13.26 -4.11
N ARG A 99 -7.79 13.73 -3.69
CA ARG A 99 -8.29 13.58 -2.31
C ARG A 99 -8.23 12.13 -1.80
N PHE A 100 -8.46 11.18 -2.70
CA PHE A 100 -8.42 9.74 -2.38
C PHE A 100 -7.30 9.03 -3.15
N GLY A 101 -6.13 9.68 -3.26
CA GLY A 101 -4.96 9.14 -3.91
C GLY A 101 -5.18 8.79 -5.38
N PHE A 102 -4.51 7.74 -5.85
CA PHE A 102 -4.67 7.24 -7.21
C PHE A 102 -5.85 6.26 -7.34
N SER A 103 -6.21 5.58 -6.26
CA SER A 103 -7.20 4.51 -6.30
C SER A 103 -8.65 5.01 -6.30
N GLY A 104 -8.88 6.24 -5.82
CA GLY A 104 -10.21 6.64 -5.43
C GLY A 104 -10.68 5.90 -4.17
N GLU A 105 -11.81 6.32 -3.62
CA GLU A 105 -12.42 5.65 -2.49
C GLU A 105 -13.08 4.35 -2.94
N GLN A 106 -12.69 3.24 -2.32
CA GLN A 106 -13.19 1.91 -2.60
C GLN A 106 -14.01 1.42 -1.41
N ARG A 107 -15.15 0.79 -1.69
CA ARG A 107 -16.01 0.18 -0.68
C ARG A 107 -16.24 -1.27 -1.04
N VAL A 108 -15.96 -2.14 -0.07
CA VAL A 108 -16.09 -3.59 -0.26
C VAL A 108 -17.00 -4.13 0.82
N TYR A 109 -17.95 -4.96 0.43
CA TYR A 109 -18.91 -5.58 1.33
C TYR A 109 -18.68 -7.07 1.38
N GLU A 110 -18.58 -7.61 2.62
CA GLU A 110 -18.55 -9.06 2.74
C GLU A 110 -19.99 -9.63 2.63
N PRO A 111 -20.14 -10.84 2.05
CA PRO A 111 -21.45 -11.31 1.61
C PRO A 111 -22.37 -11.85 2.70
N MET A 112 -21.83 -12.11 3.90
CA MET A 112 -22.61 -12.79 4.94
C MET A 112 -23.39 -11.83 5.83
N ARG A 113 -22.86 -10.63 6.08
CA ARG A 113 -23.45 -9.66 7.02
C ARG A 113 -23.52 -8.25 6.46
N ASP A 114 -23.11 -8.04 5.22
CA ASP A 114 -23.03 -6.74 4.57
C ASP A 114 -22.13 -5.74 5.33
N SER A 115 -21.14 -6.24 6.07
CA SER A 115 -20.13 -5.37 6.68
C SER A 115 -19.32 -4.70 5.60
N GLU A 116 -18.94 -3.44 5.84
CA GLU A 116 -18.25 -2.59 4.86
C GLU A 116 -16.79 -2.37 5.26
N LEU A 117 -15.90 -2.51 4.29
CA LEU A 117 -14.52 -2.04 4.36
C LEU A 117 -14.35 -0.92 3.36
N GLU A 118 -13.88 0.24 3.81
CA GLU A 118 -13.51 1.35 2.93
C GLU A 118 -12.00 1.47 2.85
N TYR A 119 -11.46 1.80 1.67
CA TYR A 119 -10.06 2.14 1.57
C TYR A 119 -9.77 3.06 0.39
N TRP A 120 -8.65 3.75 0.47
CA TRP A 120 -8.02 4.43 -0.65
C TRP A 120 -6.51 4.37 -0.47
N CYS A 121 -5.78 4.43 -1.58
CA CYS A 121 -4.34 4.25 -1.58
C CYS A 121 -3.63 5.35 -2.34
N GLU A 122 -2.44 5.68 -1.87
CA GLU A 122 -1.54 6.65 -2.50
C GLU A 122 -0.11 6.10 -2.54
N VAL A 123 0.68 6.59 -3.47
CA VAL A 123 2.12 6.32 -3.48
C VAL A 123 2.83 7.51 -2.85
N THR A 124 3.59 7.25 -1.79
CA THR A 124 4.36 8.27 -1.05
C THR A 124 5.85 8.07 -1.28
N ARG A 125 6.59 9.16 -1.19
CA ARG A 125 8.06 9.16 -1.30
C ARG A 125 8.69 9.78 -0.06
#